data_6520020118223c5c90f4a13f3fd49b14
#
_entry.id   6520020118223c5c90f4a13f3fd49b14
#
_cell.length_a   1.000
_cell.length_b   1.000
_cell.length_c   1.000
_cell.angle_alpha   90.00
_cell.angle_beta   90.00
_cell.angle_gamma   90.00
#
_symmetry.space_group_name_H-M   'P 1'
#
loop_
_entity.id
_entity.type
_entity.pdbx_description
1 polymer ?
#
loop_
_entity_poly.entity_id
_entity_poly.type
_entity_poly.pdbx_seq_one_letter_code
_entity_poly.pdbx_strand_id
1 'polypeptide(L)'
;MIIMLLCSCISAARTTWKQAKKTYHSMGEYYTRDVENNLSNVSDYLLRISETADYYGMTNCEEDKESMNNLSRQRLYNQLNEDILVYSSADYFFIFQDKYADIMMVESAKKKAKIQSQNIREQLKRLLERREPTEKWELFDAEGYQYLIRVVSKDGVGIGCAVSLNRMIETMQAVQLSDYYVSYYKIGTMILDNESGKDLKIELPIQETDVGVRIVIPSEKLFEEIRPLLNFSMVFAVILIILLFALYISMYHWFTNPVKRIVSVMQKVDEEGIDLKMPEFDNWEEYHIVSKNFNNMMEKIKILKIDVYEKEKKQSELYKQYLMLQINPHFFLN
;
A
#
# COMPACT_ATOMS: atom_id res chain seq x y z
N MET A 1 -23.36 0.25 -9.64
CA MET A 1 -23.07 0.90 -8.36
C MET A 1 -22.06 0.11 -7.53
N ILE A 2 -22.27 -1.19 -7.21
CA ILE A 2 -21.33 -2.03 -6.43
C ILE A 2 -19.95 -2.10 -7.07
N ILE A 3 -19.87 -2.31 -8.40
CA ILE A 3 -18.61 -2.30 -9.14
C ILE A 3 -17.89 -0.96 -9.03
N MET A 4 -18.61 0.16 -9.08
CA MET A 4 -18.02 1.48 -8.88
C MET A 4 -17.44 1.66 -7.47
N LEU A 5 -18.11 1.17 -6.44
CA LEU A 5 -17.59 1.20 -5.06
C LEU A 5 -16.32 0.35 -4.91
N LEU A 6 -16.31 -0.87 -5.46
CA LEU A 6 -15.12 -1.72 -5.46
C LEU A 6 -13.95 -1.08 -6.23
N CYS A 7 -14.23 -0.52 -7.41
CA CYS A 7 -13.22 0.22 -8.18
C CYS A 7 -12.67 1.43 -7.42
N SER A 8 -13.53 2.17 -6.71
CA SER A 8 -13.14 3.30 -5.87
C SER A 8 -12.24 2.87 -4.71
N CYS A 9 -12.57 1.78 -4.01
CA CYS A 9 -11.74 1.23 -2.93
C CYS A 9 -10.37 0.76 -3.43
N ILE A 10 -10.32 0.05 -4.57
CA ILE A 10 -9.06 -0.38 -5.18
C ILE A 10 -8.23 0.83 -5.62
N SER A 11 -8.87 1.84 -6.20
CA SER A 11 -8.21 3.08 -6.61
C SER A 11 -7.65 3.84 -5.40
N ALA A 12 -8.42 3.97 -4.33
CA ALA A 12 -7.98 4.60 -3.08
C ALA A 12 -6.75 3.88 -2.50
N ALA A 13 -6.81 2.54 -2.38
CA ALA A 13 -5.68 1.75 -1.88
C ALA A 13 -4.42 1.92 -2.74
N ARG A 14 -4.55 1.90 -4.07
CA ARG A 14 -3.43 2.15 -4.99
C ARG A 14 -2.86 3.55 -4.87
N THR A 15 -3.71 4.54 -4.70
CA THR A 15 -3.29 5.94 -4.54
C THR A 15 -2.54 6.13 -3.23
N THR A 16 -3.07 5.60 -2.12
CA THR A 16 -2.39 5.63 -0.81
C THR A 16 -1.03 4.96 -0.87
N TRP A 17 -0.94 3.77 -1.49
CA TRP A 17 0.35 3.08 -1.68
C TRP A 17 1.36 3.91 -2.47
N LYS A 18 0.94 4.50 -3.60
CA LYS A 18 1.81 5.35 -4.42
C LYS A 18 2.26 6.60 -3.67
N GLN A 19 1.35 7.22 -2.94
CA GLN A 19 1.62 8.44 -2.18
C GLN A 19 2.57 8.14 -1.02
N ALA A 20 2.34 7.07 -0.26
CA ALA A 20 3.23 6.62 0.79
C ALA A 20 4.64 6.33 0.23
N LYS A 21 4.74 5.54 -0.86
CA LYS A 21 6.02 5.27 -1.51
C LYS A 21 6.76 6.56 -1.88
N LYS A 22 6.08 7.54 -2.47
CA LYS A 22 6.69 8.82 -2.84
C LYS A 22 7.14 9.61 -1.63
N THR A 23 6.31 9.70 -0.59
CA THR A 23 6.60 10.46 0.63
C THR A 23 7.82 9.86 1.36
N TYR A 24 7.82 8.57 1.61
CA TYR A 24 8.92 7.90 2.31
C TYR A 24 10.20 7.85 1.48
N HIS A 25 10.10 7.75 0.15
CA HIS A 25 11.26 7.87 -0.74
C HIS A 25 11.88 9.26 -0.64
N SER A 26 11.09 10.32 -0.75
CA SER A 26 11.60 11.71 -0.64
C SER A 26 12.16 12.00 0.75
N MET A 27 11.55 11.45 1.80
CA MET A 27 12.08 11.55 3.16
C MET A 27 13.43 10.83 3.29
N GLY A 28 13.52 9.63 2.73
CA GLY A 28 14.76 8.85 2.70
C GLY A 28 15.88 9.59 1.91
N GLU A 29 15.55 10.14 0.73
CA GLU A 29 16.50 10.95 -0.06
C GLU A 29 16.99 12.18 0.69
N TYR A 30 16.10 12.87 1.40
CA TYR A 30 16.50 14.01 2.23
C TYR A 30 17.48 13.58 3.32
N TYR A 31 17.19 12.47 3.99
CA TYR A 31 18.06 11.94 5.04
C TYR A 31 19.40 11.46 4.50
N THR A 32 19.42 10.69 3.40
CA THR A 32 20.70 10.23 2.80
C THR A 32 21.55 11.40 2.36
N ARG A 33 20.94 12.44 1.78
CA ARG A 33 21.65 13.68 1.40
C ARG A 33 22.23 14.42 2.61
N ASP A 34 21.52 14.48 3.73
CA ASP A 34 22.03 15.09 4.96
C ASP A 34 23.24 14.31 5.49
N VAL A 35 23.16 12.98 5.49
CA VAL A 35 24.27 12.10 5.84
C VAL A 35 25.47 12.30 4.90
N GLU A 36 25.24 12.31 3.59
CA GLU A 36 26.27 12.55 2.57
C GLU A 36 26.98 13.91 2.77
N ASN A 37 26.21 14.95 3.01
CA ASN A 37 26.77 16.27 3.29
C ASN A 37 27.63 16.27 4.56
N ASN A 38 27.17 15.59 5.62
CA ASN A 38 27.92 15.48 6.85
C ASN A 38 29.23 14.69 6.67
N LEU A 39 29.18 13.57 5.92
CA LEU A 39 30.36 12.77 5.59
C LEU A 39 31.33 13.54 4.70
N SER A 40 30.83 14.28 3.71
CA SER A 40 31.64 15.15 2.84
C SER A 40 32.34 16.25 3.64
N ASN A 41 31.61 16.94 4.53
CA ASN A 41 32.19 17.98 5.39
C ASN A 41 33.34 17.44 6.26
N VAL A 42 33.17 16.25 6.82
CA VAL A 42 34.23 15.57 7.59
C VAL A 42 35.40 15.18 6.69
N SER A 43 35.12 14.70 5.47
CA SER A 43 36.16 14.37 4.49
C SER A 43 37.01 15.56 4.11
N ASP A 44 36.36 16.69 3.79
CA ASP A 44 37.03 17.93 3.47
C ASP A 44 37.87 18.47 4.65
N TYR A 45 37.36 18.26 5.86
CA TYR A 45 38.10 18.61 7.07
C TYR A 45 39.35 17.76 7.22
N LEU A 46 39.28 16.41 7.05
CA LEU A 46 40.43 15.53 7.11
C LEU A 46 41.49 15.89 6.07
N LEU A 47 41.07 16.22 4.84
CA LEU A 47 41.96 16.68 3.78
C LEU A 47 42.67 17.98 4.17
N ARG A 48 41.93 18.96 4.67
CA ARG A 48 42.52 20.24 5.12
C ARG A 48 43.55 20.06 6.24
N ILE A 49 43.23 19.17 7.21
CA ILE A 49 44.16 18.87 8.30
C ILE A 49 45.45 18.20 7.75
N SER A 50 45.32 17.30 6.78
CA SER A 50 46.49 16.65 6.17
C SER A 50 47.42 17.58 5.40
N GLU A 51 46.99 18.81 5.15
CA GLU A 51 47.78 19.86 4.50
C GLU A 51 48.36 20.86 5.51
N THR A 52 48.15 20.73 6.81
CA THR A 52 48.66 21.63 7.85
C THR A 52 50.13 21.40 8.13
N ALA A 53 50.78 22.46 8.62
CA ALA A 53 52.20 22.41 9.01
C ALA A 53 52.45 21.40 10.13
N ASP A 54 51.50 21.20 11.07
CA ASP A 54 51.61 20.25 12.17
C ASP A 54 51.51 18.81 11.65
N TYR A 55 50.67 18.54 10.63
CA TYR A 55 50.64 17.23 9.96
C TYR A 55 51.97 16.93 9.26
N TYR A 56 52.51 17.86 8.50
CA TYR A 56 53.83 17.73 7.87
C TYR A 56 54.99 17.62 8.90
N GLY A 57 54.86 18.27 10.06
CA GLY A 57 55.81 18.12 11.17
C GLY A 57 55.84 16.68 11.74
N MET A 58 54.76 15.92 11.58
CA MET A 58 54.67 14.50 11.96
C MET A 58 55.24 13.56 10.88
N THR A 59 55.15 13.91 9.59
CA THR A 59 55.67 13.10 8.49
C THR A 59 57.20 13.14 8.37
N ASN A 60 57.83 14.25 8.76
CA ASN A 60 59.28 14.43 8.70
C ASN A 60 59.99 13.78 9.90
N CYS A 61 60.18 12.45 9.83
CA CYS A 61 60.82 11.66 10.90
C CYS A 61 62.31 11.56 10.79
N GLU A 62 63.07 12.65 10.68
CA GLU A 62 64.52 12.65 10.92
C GLU A 62 64.79 12.51 12.43
N GLU A 63 65.76 11.68 12.84
CA GLU A 63 66.05 11.36 14.25
C GLU A 63 66.35 12.62 15.12
N ASP A 64 66.89 13.70 14.53
CA ASP A 64 67.17 14.98 15.21
C ASP A 64 65.90 15.85 15.51
N LYS A 65 64.73 15.46 15.07
CA LYS A 65 63.48 16.25 15.18
C LYS A 65 62.39 15.64 16.04
N GLU A 66 62.69 14.70 16.89
CA GLU A 66 61.71 14.01 17.74
C GLU A 66 60.89 14.96 18.64
N SER A 67 61.53 16.03 19.17
CA SER A 67 60.84 17.05 19.97
C SER A 67 59.84 17.84 19.16
N MET A 68 60.10 18.10 17.87
CA MET A 68 59.22 18.84 16.97
C MET A 68 58.03 17.97 16.56
N ASN A 69 58.27 16.70 16.32
CA ASN A 69 57.21 15.71 16.04
C ASN A 69 56.23 15.58 17.22
N ASN A 70 56.72 15.46 18.45
CA ASN A 70 55.89 15.40 19.65
C ASN A 70 55.08 16.67 19.86
N LEU A 71 55.60 17.84 19.57
CA LEU A 71 54.88 19.12 19.64
C LEU A 71 53.79 19.24 18.58
N SER A 72 54.07 18.87 17.33
CA SER A 72 53.10 18.84 16.23
C SER A 72 51.98 17.84 16.51
N ARG A 73 52.33 16.67 17.03
CA ARG A 73 51.39 15.64 17.47
C ARG A 73 50.42 16.13 18.55
N GLN A 74 50.93 16.84 19.56
CA GLN A 74 50.11 17.39 20.65
C GLN A 74 49.23 18.54 20.16
N ARG A 75 49.71 19.42 19.30
CA ARG A 75 48.92 20.51 18.70
C ARG A 75 47.76 19.93 17.86
N LEU A 76 48.07 18.98 17.02
CA LEU A 76 47.05 18.33 16.18
C LEU A 76 46.00 17.61 17.02
N TYR A 77 46.43 16.92 18.10
CA TYR A 77 45.49 16.30 19.05
C TYR A 77 44.55 17.33 19.69
N ASN A 78 45.10 18.44 20.16
CA ASN A 78 44.31 19.50 20.79
C ASN A 78 43.34 20.12 19.77
N GLN A 79 43.78 20.35 18.54
CA GLN A 79 42.93 20.82 17.46
C GLN A 79 41.76 19.85 17.17
N LEU A 80 42.06 18.56 17.03
CA LEU A 80 40.98 17.56 16.81
C LEU A 80 40.00 17.50 18.00
N ASN A 81 40.49 17.72 19.22
CA ASN A 81 39.64 17.71 20.43
C ASN A 81 38.72 18.95 20.51
N GLU A 82 39.12 20.08 19.96
CA GLU A 82 38.26 21.25 19.80
C GLU A 82 37.29 21.06 18.62
N ASP A 83 37.78 20.59 17.49
CA ASP A 83 37.03 20.50 16.25
C ASP A 83 35.95 19.37 16.30
N ILE A 84 36.14 18.31 17.10
CA ILE A 84 35.11 17.25 17.26
C ILE A 84 33.80 17.78 17.83
N LEU A 85 33.81 18.91 18.51
CA LEU A 85 32.61 19.55 19.03
C LEU A 85 31.79 20.21 17.89
N VAL A 86 32.48 20.63 16.84
CA VAL A 86 31.87 21.24 15.65
C VAL A 86 31.30 20.21 14.73
N TYR A 87 32.00 19.09 14.52
CA TYR A 87 31.59 18.00 13.66
C TYR A 87 30.69 17.01 14.39
N SER A 88 29.42 17.36 14.58
CA SER A 88 28.46 16.60 15.40
C SER A 88 28.19 15.17 14.92
N SER A 89 28.48 14.86 13.67
CA SER A 89 28.37 13.51 13.07
C SER A 89 29.57 12.62 13.41
N ALA A 90 30.74 13.20 13.72
CA ALA A 90 31.92 12.45 14.10
C ALA A 90 31.81 11.87 15.52
N ASP A 91 32.07 10.57 15.67
CA ASP A 91 32.18 9.92 16.97
C ASP A 91 33.59 9.94 17.49
N TYR A 92 34.53 9.72 16.59
CA TYR A 92 35.95 9.69 16.87
C TYR A 92 36.73 10.37 15.76
N PHE A 93 37.70 11.21 16.14
CA PHE A 93 38.84 11.49 15.31
C PHE A 93 40.05 10.75 15.83
N PHE A 94 40.89 10.25 14.94
CA PHE A 94 42.11 9.55 15.34
C PHE A 94 43.29 9.91 14.44
N ILE A 95 44.50 9.86 15.03
CA ILE A 95 45.78 10.01 14.35
C ILE A 95 46.55 8.72 14.52
N PHE A 96 47.08 8.22 13.45
CA PHE A 96 47.91 7.03 13.42
C PHE A 96 49.26 7.36 12.83
N GLN A 97 50.31 6.83 13.41
CA GLN A 97 51.69 7.02 12.94
C GLN A 97 52.41 5.68 12.94
N ASP A 98 52.85 5.22 11.76
CA ASP A 98 53.44 3.88 11.57
C ASP A 98 54.66 3.64 12.49
N LYS A 99 55.53 4.69 12.63
CA LYS A 99 56.76 4.61 13.43
C LYS A 99 56.50 4.22 14.90
N TYR A 100 55.38 4.66 15.48
CA TYR A 100 55.09 4.42 16.89
C TYR A 100 54.06 3.32 17.12
N ALA A 101 53.43 2.85 16.07
CA ALA A 101 52.34 1.88 16.11
C ALA A 101 51.26 2.21 17.17
N ASP A 102 51.05 3.52 17.41
CA ASP A 102 50.12 4.08 18.40
C ASP A 102 49.08 4.93 17.74
N ILE A 103 47.84 4.85 18.23
CA ILE A 103 46.71 5.65 17.79
C ILE A 103 46.34 6.63 18.89
N MET A 104 46.41 7.92 18.57
CA MET A 104 45.77 8.95 19.38
C MET A 104 44.32 9.11 18.93
N MET A 105 43.39 8.99 19.83
CA MET A 105 41.96 9.04 19.55
C MET A 105 41.29 10.13 20.42
N VAL A 106 40.49 10.94 19.75
CA VAL A 106 39.63 11.95 20.38
C VAL A 106 38.19 11.48 20.27
N GLU A 107 37.45 11.55 21.37
CA GLU A 107 36.06 11.11 21.49
C GLU A 107 35.11 12.30 21.55
N SER A 108 33.96 12.18 20.87
CA SER A 108 32.86 13.12 21.07
C SER A 108 32.28 13.01 22.49
N ALA A 109 32.12 14.17 23.16
CA ALA A 109 31.55 14.24 24.51
C ALA A 109 30.15 13.68 24.67
N LYS A 110 29.46 13.41 23.58
CA LYS A 110 28.11 12.80 23.54
C LYS A 110 28.11 11.31 23.87
N LYS A 111 29.26 10.67 24.06
CA LYS A 111 29.40 9.23 24.30
C LYS A 111 29.47 8.88 25.79
N LYS A 112 28.70 7.84 26.19
CA LYS A 112 28.55 7.42 27.60
C LYS A 112 29.46 6.27 28.05
N ALA A 113 30.29 5.64 27.20
CA ALA A 113 30.95 4.40 27.58
C ALA A 113 32.46 4.38 27.29
N LYS A 114 33.29 4.56 28.34
CA LYS A 114 34.76 4.43 28.31
C LYS A 114 35.29 3.07 27.84
N ILE A 115 34.54 1.98 28.08
CA ILE A 115 34.95 0.61 27.72
C ILE A 115 34.92 0.40 26.19
N GLN A 116 34.01 1.08 25.51
CA GLN A 116 33.81 0.99 24.08
C GLN A 116 34.98 1.63 23.29
N SER A 117 35.60 2.67 23.84
CA SER A 117 36.70 3.38 23.17
C SER A 117 38.00 2.60 23.15
N GLN A 118 38.29 1.79 24.15
CA GLN A 118 39.49 0.93 24.16
C GLN A 118 39.42 -0.17 23.10
N ASN A 119 38.27 -0.87 23.02
CA ASN A 119 38.09 -1.94 22.03
C ASN A 119 38.14 -1.40 20.61
N ILE A 120 37.53 -0.22 20.37
CA ILE A 120 37.59 0.44 19.08
C ILE A 120 39.03 0.83 18.72
N ARG A 121 39.79 1.37 19.67
CA ARG A 121 41.19 1.72 19.46
C ARG A 121 42.03 0.52 19.03
N GLU A 122 41.93 -0.63 19.72
CA GLU A 122 42.67 -1.84 19.39
C GLU A 122 42.30 -2.41 18.02
N GLN A 123 40.99 -2.37 17.70
CA GLN A 123 40.53 -2.85 16.39
C GLN A 123 40.92 -1.91 15.24
N LEU A 124 40.83 -0.59 15.44
CA LEU A 124 41.32 0.42 14.50
C LEU A 124 42.83 0.23 14.25
N LYS A 125 43.59 -0.01 15.30
CA LYS A 125 45.02 -0.30 15.18
C LYS A 125 45.31 -1.48 14.27
N ARG A 126 44.62 -2.61 14.48
CA ARG A 126 44.76 -3.81 13.64
C ARG A 126 44.32 -3.58 12.19
N LEU A 127 43.34 -2.71 11.97
CA LEU A 127 42.87 -2.37 10.63
C LEU A 127 43.90 -1.49 9.90
N LEU A 128 44.43 -0.49 10.56
CA LEU A 128 45.38 0.46 9.98
C LEU A 128 46.74 -0.21 9.71
N GLU A 129 47.18 -1.19 10.54
CA GLU A 129 48.39 -1.99 10.30
C GLU A 129 48.31 -2.89 9.02
N ARG A 130 47.10 -3.13 8.50
CA ARG A 130 46.84 -4.05 7.38
C ARG A 130 46.43 -3.39 6.08
N ARG A 131 46.15 -2.06 6.06
CA ARG A 131 45.51 -1.43 4.91
C ARG A 131 46.20 -0.17 4.43
N GLU A 132 46.11 0.00 3.11
CA GLU A 132 46.39 1.26 2.46
C GLU A 132 45.24 2.27 2.74
N PRO A 133 45.53 3.61 2.69
CA PRO A 133 44.55 4.61 2.88
C PRO A 133 43.41 4.49 1.88
N THR A 134 42.19 4.63 2.34
CA THR A 134 41.00 4.48 1.51
C THR A 134 40.48 5.86 1.09
N GLU A 135 40.22 6.01 -0.20
CA GLU A 135 39.63 7.25 -0.73
C GLU A 135 38.12 7.38 -0.37
N LYS A 136 37.50 6.29 0.08
CA LYS A 136 36.06 6.21 0.39
C LYS A 136 35.82 5.86 1.85
N TRP A 137 34.61 6.12 2.30
CA TRP A 137 34.13 5.65 3.59
C TRP A 137 33.88 4.14 3.56
N GLU A 138 34.54 3.41 4.43
CA GLU A 138 34.41 1.95 4.53
C GLU A 138 33.65 1.54 5.79
N LEU A 139 32.87 0.46 5.65
CA LEU A 139 32.19 -0.15 6.78
C LEU A 139 33.19 -0.90 7.67
N PHE A 140 33.18 -0.56 8.94
CA PHE A 140 33.99 -1.18 9.99
C PHE A 140 33.09 -1.72 11.09
N ASP A 141 33.25 -2.99 11.43
CA ASP A 141 32.51 -3.66 12.53
C ASP A 141 33.46 -3.79 13.73
N ALA A 142 33.03 -3.21 14.86
CA ALA A 142 33.73 -3.29 16.14
C ALA A 142 32.82 -3.99 17.16
N GLU A 143 32.91 -5.32 17.27
CA GLU A 143 32.18 -6.14 18.25
C GLU A 143 30.67 -5.90 18.24
N GLY A 144 30.09 -5.84 17.03
CA GLY A 144 28.63 -5.60 16.86
C GLY A 144 28.24 -4.11 16.77
N TYR A 145 29.22 -3.20 16.88
CA TYR A 145 29.02 -1.78 16.59
C TYR A 145 29.57 -1.45 15.21
N GLN A 146 28.73 -0.95 14.33
CA GLN A 146 29.07 -0.62 12.97
C GLN A 146 29.43 0.87 12.84
N TYR A 147 30.55 1.15 12.22
CA TYR A 147 31.06 2.48 11.95
C TYR A 147 31.39 2.63 10.48
N LEU A 148 31.20 3.85 9.96
CA LEU A 148 31.84 4.28 8.73
C LEU A 148 33.18 4.94 9.09
N ILE A 149 34.27 4.50 8.45
CA ILE A 149 35.61 5.02 8.69
C ILE A 149 36.16 5.59 7.39
N ARG A 150 36.80 6.75 7.50
CA ARG A 150 37.64 7.34 6.45
C ARG A 150 38.98 7.67 7.01
N VAL A 151 40.04 7.34 6.25
CA VAL A 151 41.43 7.61 6.62
C VAL A 151 42.13 8.35 5.47
N VAL A 152 42.74 9.46 5.77
CA VAL A 152 43.66 10.17 4.89
C VAL A 152 45.08 9.89 5.40
N SER A 153 45.94 9.31 4.57
CA SER A 153 47.31 8.96 4.98
C SER A 153 48.30 9.45 3.97
N LYS A 154 49.43 9.99 4.47
CA LYS A 154 50.55 10.45 3.70
C LYS A 154 51.85 10.21 4.50
N ASP A 155 52.86 9.65 3.87
CA ASP A 155 54.23 9.50 4.43
C ASP A 155 54.27 8.84 5.82
N GLY A 156 53.44 7.75 6.01
CA GLY A 156 53.41 6.99 7.26
C GLY A 156 52.64 7.64 8.42
N VAL A 157 51.92 8.74 8.17
CA VAL A 157 50.99 9.34 9.09
C VAL A 157 49.59 9.32 8.53
N GLY A 158 48.64 8.81 9.30
CA GLY A 158 47.26 8.75 8.95
C GLY A 158 46.41 9.57 9.93
N ILE A 159 45.43 10.28 9.39
CA ILE A 159 44.35 10.93 10.15
C ILE A 159 43.05 10.42 9.68
N GLY A 160 42.12 10.12 10.59
CA GLY A 160 40.83 9.55 10.21
C GLY A 160 39.70 9.94 11.15
N CYS A 161 38.50 9.59 10.69
CA CYS A 161 37.27 9.75 11.42
C CYS A 161 36.47 8.44 11.40
N ALA A 162 35.76 8.18 12.50
CA ALA A 162 34.78 7.12 12.60
C ALA A 162 33.43 7.69 12.98
N VAL A 163 32.39 7.29 12.26
CA VAL A 163 30.98 7.73 12.42
C VAL A 163 30.11 6.50 12.67
N SER A 164 29.37 6.47 13.79
CA SER A 164 28.53 5.33 14.16
C SER A 164 27.27 5.27 13.31
N LEU A 165 27.05 4.15 12.65
CA LEU A 165 25.81 3.88 11.89
C LEU A 165 24.58 3.84 12.81
N ASN A 166 24.70 3.24 14.00
CA ASN A 166 23.58 3.16 14.94
C ASN A 166 23.09 4.57 15.35
N ARG A 167 24.00 5.51 15.57
CA ARG A 167 23.61 6.89 15.91
C ARG A 167 22.94 7.61 14.74
N MET A 168 23.36 7.31 13.53
CA MET A 168 22.68 7.83 12.33
C MET A 168 21.24 7.30 12.23
N ILE A 169 20.99 6.01 12.52
CA ILE A 169 19.63 5.44 12.59
C ILE A 169 18.82 6.11 13.70
N GLU A 170 19.38 6.23 14.91
CA GLU A 170 18.70 6.86 16.04
C GLU A 170 18.25 8.29 15.72
N THR A 171 19.08 9.05 15.02
CA THR A 171 18.75 10.40 14.58
C THR A 171 17.57 10.40 13.59
N MET A 172 17.54 9.45 12.67
CA MET A 172 16.43 9.29 11.73
C MET A 172 15.15 8.84 12.43
N GLN A 173 15.24 7.91 13.37
CA GLN A 173 14.10 7.41 14.15
C GLN A 173 13.54 8.48 15.12
N ALA A 174 14.40 9.32 15.68
CA ALA A 174 13.99 10.38 16.60
C ALA A 174 13.21 11.52 15.90
N VAL A 175 13.42 11.70 14.61
CA VAL A 175 12.76 12.77 13.85
C VAL A 175 11.29 12.46 13.58
N GLN A 176 10.86 11.19 13.53
CA GLN A 176 9.43 10.84 13.57
C GLN A 176 9.09 9.36 13.45
N LEU A 177 7.99 8.98 14.09
CA LEU A 177 7.03 7.94 13.72
C LEU A 177 7.45 6.50 14.04
N SER A 178 6.72 5.96 14.96
CA SER A 178 6.65 4.56 15.36
C SER A 178 6.28 3.54 14.26
N ASP A 179 6.17 3.97 13.01
CA ASP A 179 5.48 3.21 11.97
C ASP A 179 6.38 2.59 10.91
N TYR A 180 7.68 2.82 10.96
CA TYR A 180 8.63 2.24 10.02
C TYR A 180 9.93 1.79 10.71
N TYR A 181 10.61 0.82 10.08
CA TYR A 181 11.91 0.32 10.53
C TYR A 181 12.98 0.83 9.59
N VAL A 182 14.08 1.35 10.17
CA VAL A 182 15.25 1.78 9.42
C VAL A 182 16.40 0.84 9.73
N SER A 183 17.07 0.39 8.70
CA SER A 183 18.29 -0.43 8.80
C SER A 183 19.27 -0.02 7.72
N TYR A 184 20.55 -0.33 7.94
CA TYR A 184 21.57 -0.22 6.90
C TYR A 184 21.75 -1.57 6.21
N TYR A 185 22.14 -1.52 4.94
CA TYR A 185 22.55 -2.68 4.19
C TYR A 185 23.87 -2.40 3.47
N LYS A 186 24.70 -3.42 3.31
CA LYS A 186 25.93 -3.33 2.53
C LYS A 186 25.59 -3.49 1.05
N ILE A 187 26.03 -2.56 0.21
CA ILE A 187 25.80 -2.59 -1.24
C ILE A 187 26.52 -3.82 -1.81
N GLY A 188 25.80 -4.62 -2.61
CA GLY A 188 26.33 -5.85 -3.21
C GLY A 188 26.15 -7.14 -2.39
N THR A 189 25.61 -7.08 -1.17
CA THR A 189 25.19 -8.27 -0.43
C THR A 189 23.76 -8.65 -0.83
N MET A 190 23.58 -9.83 -1.44
CA MET A 190 22.23 -10.41 -1.59
C MET A 190 21.69 -10.74 -0.20
N ILE A 191 20.76 -9.94 0.30
CA ILE A 191 20.03 -10.29 1.50
C ILE A 191 18.90 -11.22 1.06
N LEU A 192 18.96 -12.47 1.56
CA LEU A 192 17.82 -13.39 1.46
C LEU A 192 16.64 -12.77 2.22
N ASP A 193 15.71 -12.19 1.46
CA ASP A 193 14.49 -11.58 1.98
C ASP A 193 13.57 -12.68 2.52
N ASN A 194 13.69 -13.00 3.79
CA ASN A 194 12.78 -13.89 4.52
C ASN A 194 11.52 -13.16 5.03
N GLU A 195 11.35 -11.87 4.68
CA GLU A 195 10.22 -11.09 5.14
C GLU A 195 9.09 -11.08 4.11
N SER A 196 7.87 -11.15 4.60
CA SER A 196 6.62 -11.20 3.84
C SER A 196 6.60 -10.12 2.75
N GLY A 197 6.46 -10.54 1.49
CA GLY A 197 6.53 -9.67 0.29
C GLY A 197 5.43 -8.60 0.17
N LYS A 198 4.77 -8.25 1.28
CA LYS A 198 3.70 -7.26 1.35
C LYS A 198 4.16 -5.89 1.83
N ASP A 199 5.32 -5.79 2.47
CA ASP A 199 5.81 -4.54 3.05
C ASP A 199 6.43 -3.62 2.01
N LEU A 200 6.28 -2.32 2.21
CA LEU A 200 6.90 -1.32 1.34
C LEU A 200 8.37 -1.16 1.73
N LYS A 201 9.28 -1.55 0.85
CA LYS A 201 10.73 -1.43 1.04
C LYS A 201 11.25 -0.32 0.14
N ILE A 202 12.05 0.58 0.73
CA ILE A 202 12.74 1.66 0.04
C ILE A 202 14.21 1.53 0.38
N GLU A 203 15.04 1.40 -0.64
CA GLU A 203 16.48 1.28 -0.52
C GLU A 203 17.15 2.47 -1.20
N LEU A 204 18.00 3.14 -0.46
CA LEU A 204 18.70 4.34 -0.90
C LEU A 204 20.18 4.17 -0.60
N PRO A 205 21.05 4.14 -1.63
CA PRO A 205 22.49 4.09 -1.42
C PRO A 205 22.97 5.44 -0.83
N ILE A 206 24.01 5.40 0.01
CA ILE A 206 24.74 6.60 0.46
C ILE A 206 25.96 6.74 -0.44
N GLN A 207 26.09 7.89 -1.09
CA GLN A 207 27.21 8.15 -2.01
C GLN A 207 28.56 8.08 -1.27
N GLU A 208 29.61 7.72 -1.99
CA GLU A 208 30.97 7.54 -1.46
C GLU A 208 31.10 6.50 -0.34
N THR A 209 30.09 5.64 -0.14
CA THR A 209 30.14 4.56 0.83
C THR A 209 29.74 3.21 0.21
N ASP A 210 30.05 2.12 0.91
CA ASP A 210 29.57 0.76 0.56
C ASP A 210 28.24 0.42 1.25
N VAL A 211 27.54 1.41 1.79
CA VAL A 211 26.36 1.24 2.62
C VAL A 211 25.17 2.01 2.06
N GLY A 212 23.99 1.46 2.21
CA GLY A 212 22.72 2.13 1.91
C GLY A 212 21.76 2.05 3.08
N VAL A 213 20.78 2.93 3.09
CA VAL A 213 19.67 2.96 4.04
C VAL A 213 18.49 2.19 3.47
N ARG A 214 17.94 1.27 4.26
CA ARG A 214 16.70 0.56 3.96
C ARG A 214 15.62 0.99 4.93
N ILE A 215 14.51 1.50 4.38
CA ILE A 215 13.30 1.85 5.11
C ILE A 215 12.26 0.78 4.81
N VAL A 216 11.74 0.11 5.84
CA VAL A 216 10.70 -0.91 5.73
C VAL A 216 9.46 -0.42 6.44
N ILE A 217 8.35 -0.32 5.71
CA ILE A 217 7.07 0.13 6.23
C ILE A 217 6.10 -1.04 6.14
N PRO A 218 5.61 -1.56 7.29
CA PRO A 218 4.65 -2.65 7.32
C PRO A 218 3.36 -2.26 6.58
N SER A 219 2.87 -3.14 5.72
CA SER A 219 1.63 -2.90 4.97
C SER A 219 0.43 -2.66 5.87
N GLU A 220 0.41 -3.27 7.07
CA GLU A 220 -0.65 -3.07 8.06
C GLU A 220 -0.76 -1.61 8.49
N LYS A 221 0.37 -0.95 8.70
CA LYS A 221 0.46 0.46 9.09
C LYS A 221 0.06 1.40 7.95
N LEU A 222 0.48 1.09 6.72
CA LEU A 222 0.10 1.87 5.54
C LEU A 222 -1.41 1.95 5.33
N PHE A 223 -2.14 0.89 5.68
CA PHE A 223 -3.58 0.82 5.49
C PHE A 223 -4.39 1.11 6.76
N GLU A 224 -3.75 1.36 7.90
CA GLU A 224 -4.42 1.62 9.16
C GLU A 224 -5.35 2.84 9.09
N GLU A 225 -4.91 3.93 8.48
CA GLU A 225 -5.70 5.15 8.32
C GLU A 225 -6.90 4.97 7.38
N ILE A 226 -6.79 4.11 6.35
CA ILE A 226 -7.89 3.89 5.40
C ILE A 226 -8.74 2.67 5.75
N ARG A 227 -8.34 1.85 6.73
CA ARG A 227 -9.08 0.67 7.20
C ARG A 227 -10.52 0.99 7.63
N PRO A 228 -10.80 2.08 8.40
CA PRO A 228 -12.18 2.46 8.71
C PRO A 228 -13.00 2.78 7.47
N LEU A 229 -12.41 3.46 6.49
CA LEU A 229 -13.07 3.80 5.23
C LEU A 229 -13.39 2.54 4.41
N LEU A 230 -12.46 1.58 4.33
CA LEU A 230 -12.68 0.30 3.66
C LEU A 230 -13.78 -0.53 4.36
N ASN A 231 -13.78 -0.59 5.69
CA ASN A 231 -14.81 -1.27 6.46
C ASN A 231 -16.18 -0.62 6.27
N PHE A 232 -16.24 0.72 6.31
CA PHE A 232 -17.48 1.46 6.06
C PHE A 232 -18.02 1.20 4.66
N SER A 233 -17.17 1.19 3.64
CA SER A 233 -17.57 0.91 2.25
C SER A 233 -18.07 -0.53 2.08
N MET A 234 -17.48 -1.50 2.79
CA MET A 234 -17.91 -2.89 2.78
C MET A 234 -19.30 -3.05 3.43
N VAL A 235 -19.51 -2.45 4.61
CA VAL A 235 -20.82 -2.45 5.29
C VAL A 235 -21.88 -1.81 4.41
N PHE A 236 -21.57 -0.67 3.79
CA PHE A 236 -22.49 0.02 2.89
C PHE A 236 -22.84 -0.83 1.66
N ALA A 237 -21.87 -1.55 1.08
CA ALA A 237 -22.11 -2.46 -0.04
C ALA A 237 -23.07 -3.61 0.35
N VAL A 238 -22.91 -4.18 1.55
CA VAL A 238 -23.79 -5.24 2.08
C VAL A 238 -25.22 -4.70 2.26
N ILE A 239 -25.38 -3.52 2.89
CA ILE A 239 -26.69 -2.89 3.07
C ILE A 239 -27.36 -2.67 1.71
N LEU A 240 -26.61 -2.22 0.73
CA LEU A 240 -27.11 -1.96 -0.62
C LEU A 240 -27.57 -3.24 -1.33
N ILE A 241 -26.86 -4.35 -1.18
CA ILE A 241 -27.25 -5.66 -1.70
C ILE A 241 -28.58 -6.10 -1.07
N ILE A 242 -28.71 -5.98 0.26
CA ILE A 242 -29.92 -6.33 0.98
C ILE A 242 -31.11 -5.49 0.48
N LEU A 243 -30.89 -4.18 0.29
CA LEU A 243 -31.93 -3.26 -0.20
C LEU A 243 -32.36 -3.59 -1.63
N LEU A 244 -31.41 -3.92 -2.53
CA LEU A 244 -31.74 -4.34 -3.89
C LEU A 244 -32.52 -5.67 -3.89
N PHE A 245 -32.16 -6.61 -3.00
CA PHE A 245 -32.88 -7.86 -2.87
C PHE A 245 -34.32 -7.65 -2.34
N ALA A 246 -34.50 -6.77 -1.36
CA ALA A 246 -35.81 -6.40 -0.85
C ALA A 246 -36.68 -5.72 -1.92
N LEU A 247 -36.08 -4.81 -2.72
CA LEU A 247 -36.76 -4.18 -3.87
C LEU A 247 -37.14 -5.22 -4.93
N TYR A 248 -36.26 -6.19 -5.22
CA TYR A 248 -36.56 -7.27 -6.17
C TYR A 248 -37.75 -8.12 -5.70
N ILE A 249 -37.77 -8.53 -4.42
CA ILE A 249 -38.87 -9.27 -3.84
C ILE A 249 -40.18 -8.47 -3.89
N SER A 250 -40.11 -7.20 -3.51
CA SER A 250 -41.24 -6.27 -3.55
C SER A 250 -41.79 -6.17 -4.98
N MET A 251 -40.93 -5.92 -5.96
CA MET A 251 -41.31 -5.80 -7.38
C MET A 251 -41.90 -7.11 -7.91
N TYR A 252 -41.35 -8.28 -7.49
CA TYR A 252 -41.90 -9.56 -7.88
C TYR A 252 -43.33 -9.78 -7.35
N HIS A 253 -43.56 -9.49 -6.06
CA HIS A 253 -44.89 -9.68 -5.45
C HIS A 253 -45.91 -8.65 -5.94
N TRP A 254 -45.48 -7.41 -6.13
CA TRP A 254 -46.38 -6.32 -6.44
C TRP A 254 -46.66 -6.16 -7.93
N PHE A 255 -45.73 -6.57 -8.79
CA PHE A 255 -45.87 -6.37 -10.23
C PHE A 255 -45.92 -7.69 -11.00
N THR A 256 -44.91 -8.53 -10.86
CA THR A 256 -44.74 -9.71 -11.71
C THR A 256 -45.79 -10.77 -11.45
N ASN A 257 -46.12 -11.01 -10.19
CA ASN A 257 -47.09 -12.06 -9.82
C ASN A 257 -48.54 -11.76 -10.27
N PRO A 258 -49.09 -10.54 -10.06
CA PRO A 258 -50.42 -10.19 -10.60
C PRO A 258 -50.48 -10.25 -12.12
N VAL A 259 -49.47 -9.75 -12.84
CA VAL A 259 -49.42 -9.80 -14.30
C VAL A 259 -49.43 -11.27 -14.79
N LYS A 260 -48.60 -12.11 -14.19
CA LYS A 260 -48.60 -13.56 -14.54
C LYS A 260 -49.97 -14.23 -14.32
N ARG A 261 -50.67 -13.86 -13.24
CA ARG A 261 -52.04 -14.40 -12.98
C ARG A 261 -53.03 -13.92 -14.06
N ILE A 262 -53.00 -12.68 -14.44
CA ILE A 262 -53.83 -12.12 -15.52
C ILE A 262 -53.56 -12.89 -16.82
N VAL A 263 -52.31 -13.01 -17.23
CA VAL A 263 -51.92 -13.73 -18.46
C VAL A 263 -52.32 -15.17 -18.44
N SER A 264 -52.15 -15.87 -17.30
CA SER A 264 -52.54 -17.29 -17.18
C SER A 264 -54.04 -17.52 -17.29
N VAL A 265 -54.87 -16.61 -16.74
CA VAL A 265 -56.32 -16.69 -16.90
C VAL A 265 -56.72 -16.41 -18.34
N MET A 266 -56.12 -15.41 -19.01
CA MET A 266 -56.38 -15.12 -20.41
C MET A 266 -56.05 -16.28 -21.34
N GLN A 267 -54.94 -17.01 -21.08
CA GLN A 267 -54.58 -18.20 -21.88
C GLN A 267 -55.52 -19.38 -21.69
N LYS A 268 -56.12 -19.52 -20.54
CA LYS A 268 -57.06 -20.61 -20.25
C LYS A 268 -58.44 -20.41 -20.86
N VAL A 269 -58.80 -19.24 -21.35
CA VAL A 269 -60.09 -18.98 -21.98
C VAL A 269 -60.34 -19.89 -23.17
N ASP A 270 -59.32 -20.25 -23.95
CA ASP A 270 -59.41 -21.14 -25.09
C ASP A 270 -59.61 -22.62 -24.69
N GLU A 271 -59.08 -23.04 -23.52
CA GLU A 271 -59.09 -24.44 -23.07
C GLU A 271 -60.29 -24.79 -22.18
N GLU A 272 -60.63 -23.95 -21.23
CA GLU A 272 -61.64 -24.21 -20.18
C GLU A 272 -63.01 -23.56 -20.48
N GLY A 273 -63.11 -22.81 -21.58
CA GLY A 273 -64.37 -22.17 -22.00
C GLY A 273 -64.70 -20.85 -21.33
N ILE A 274 -65.93 -20.34 -21.48
CA ILE A 274 -66.38 -18.96 -21.23
C ILE A 274 -66.71 -18.73 -19.73
N ASP A 275 -66.69 -19.73 -18.88
CA ASP A 275 -67.06 -19.61 -17.45
C ASP A 275 -65.94 -19.18 -16.52
N LEU A 276 -64.74 -18.88 -17.09
CA LEU A 276 -63.60 -18.37 -16.35
C LEU A 276 -63.81 -16.96 -15.85
N LYS A 277 -63.59 -16.76 -14.53
CA LYS A 277 -63.54 -15.42 -13.90
C LYS A 277 -62.14 -15.10 -13.46
N MET A 278 -61.71 -13.85 -13.76
CA MET A 278 -60.47 -13.33 -13.26
C MET A 278 -60.62 -13.00 -11.77
N PRO A 279 -59.68 -13.38 -10.89
CA PRO A 279 -59.75 -13.03 -9.46
C PRO A 279 -59.66 -11.52 -9.27
N GLU A 280 -60.36 -11.03 -8.26
CA GLU A 280 -60.27 -9.63 -7.87
C GLU A 280 -58.94 -9.35 -7.20
N PHE A 281 -58.35 -8.19 -7.55
CA PHE A 281 -57.06 -7.71 -6.98
C PHE A 281 -57.38 -6.52 -6.08
N ASP A 282 -57.43 -6.75 -4.75
CA ASP A 282 -57.80 -5.72 -3.79
C ASP A 282 -56.76 -4.65 -3.55
N ASN A 283 -55.49 -4.90 -3.92
CA ASN A 283 -54.39 -4.06 -3.53
C ASN A 283 -54.01 -2.98 -4.55
N TRP A 284 -54.56 -2.98 -5.76
CA TRP A 284 -54.19 -2.02 -6.82
C TRP A 284 -55.39 -1.70 -7.72
N GLU A 285 -55.68 -0.44 -7.79
CA GLU A 285 -56.83 0.07 -8.57
C GLU A 285 -56.70 -0.32 -10.06
N GLU A 286 -55.50 -0.27 -10.63
CA GLU A 286 -55.25 -0.61 -12.03
C GLU A 286 -55.49 -2.10 -12.31
N TYR A 287 -55.09 -3.01 -11.45
CA TYR A 287 -55.37 -4.43 -11.63
C TYR A 287 -56.82 -4.80 -11.36
N HIS A 288 -57.47 -4.10 -10.43
CA HIS A 288 -58.88 -4.24 -10.20
C HIS A 288 -59.70 -3.82 -11.43
N ILE A 289 -59.36 -2.69 -12.05
CA ILE A 289 -60.00 -2.21 -13.29
C ILE A 289 -59.83 -3.23 -14.42
N VAL A 290 -58.62 -3.78 -14.60
CA VAL A 290 -58.34 -4.80 -15.62
C VAL A 290 -59.20 -6.06 -15.37
N SER A 291 -59.24 -6.58 -14.13
CA SER A 291 -60.01 -7.75 -13.73
C SER A 291 -61.50 -7.55 -13.99
N LYS A 292 -62.05 -6.38 -13.57
CA LYS A 292 -63.46 -6.03 -13.77
C LYS A 292 -63.81 -5.94 -15.25
N ASN A 293 -63.00 -5.27 -16.05
CA ASN A 293 -63.23 -5.12 -17.49
C ASN A 293 -63.14 -6.50 -18.20
N PHE A 294 -62.19 -7.35 -17.83
CA PHE A 294 -62.11 -8.68 -18.35
C PHE A 294 -63.36 -9.50 -18.01
N ASN A 295 -63.82 -9.50 -16.76
CA ASN A 295 -65.01 -10.24 -16.33
C ASN A 295 -66.26 -9.75 -17.04
N ASN A 296 -66.41 -8.42 -17.21
CA ASN A 296 -67.53 -7.82 -17.97
C ASN A 296 -67.49 -8.23 -19.45
N MET A 297 -66.32 -8.31 -20.06
CA MET A 297 -66.17 -8.77 -21.42
C MET A 297 -66.56 -10.23 -21.57
N MET A 298 -66.13 -11.12 -20.66
CA MET A 298 -66.45 -12.52 -20.66
C MET A 298 -67.94 -12.75 -20.48
N GLU A 299 -68.62 -11.99 -19.62
CA GLU A 299 -70.07 -12.02 -19.46
C GLU A 299 -70.81 -11.66 -20.76
N LYS A 300 -70.37 -10.61 -21.44
CA LYS A 300 -70.94 -10.22 -22.75
C LYS A 300 -70.73 -11.32 -23.80
N ILE A 301 -69.54 -11.94 -23.84
CA ILE A 301 -69.27 -13.05 -24.77
C ILE A 301 -70.19 -14.25 -24.46
N LYS A 302 -70.41 -14.54 -23.18
CA LYS A 302 -71.35 -15.62 -22.76
C LYS A 302 -72.75 -15.36 -23.24
N ILE A 303 -73.27 -14.12 -23.02
CA ILE A 303 -74.60 -13.73 -23.48
C ILE A 303 -74.71 -13.84 -25.02
N LEU A 304 -73.71 -13.33 -25.76
CA LEU A 304 -73.70 -13.39 -27.21
C LEU A 304 -73.65 -14.86 -27.73
N LYS A 305 -72.89 -15.73 -27.09
CA LYS A 305 -72.84 -17.14 -27.46
C LYS A 305 -74.16 -17.85 -27.23
N ILE A 306 -74.86 -17.55 -26.13
CA ILE A 306 -76.20 -18.08 -25.88
C ILE A 306 -77.19 -17.58 -26.95
N ASP A 307 -77.17 -16.28 -27.26
CA ASP A 307 -78.05 -15.69 -28.29
C ASP A 307 -77.81 -16.31 -29.69
N VAL A 308 -76.53 -16.49 -30.05
CA VAL A 308 -76.17 -17.21 -31.30
C VAL A 308 -76.71 -18.63 -31.31
N TYR A 309 -76.49 -19.37 -30.23
CA TYR A 309 -76.98 -20.75 -30.10
C TYR A 309 -78.50 -20.87 -30.19
N GLU A 310 -79.25 -19.95 -29.55
CA GLU A 310 -80.70 -19.89 -29.63
C GLU A 310 -81.19 -19.56 -31.06
N LYS A 311 -80.52 -18.62 -31.75
CA LYS A 311 -80.81 -18.31 -33.14
C LYS A 311 -80.53 -19.46 -34.09
N GLU A 312 -79.39 -20.17 -33.93
CA GLU A 312 -79.07 -21.37 -34.71
C GLU A 312 -80.08 -22.49 -34.47
N LYS A 313 -80.45 -22.66 -33.23
CA LYS A 313 -81.49 -23.68 -32.88
C LYS A 313 -82.84 -23.35 -33.55
N LYS A 314 -83.27 -22.10 -33.43
CA LYS A 314 -84.51 -21.61 -34.07
C LYS A 314 -84.46 -21.72 -35.60
N GLN A 315 -83.32 -21.42 -36.18
CA GLN A 315 -83.08 -21.54 -37.62
C GLN A 315 -83.12 -23.03 -38.03
N SER A 316 -82.55 -23.95 -37.25
CA SER A 316 -82.59 -25.37 -37.48
C SER A 316 -83.99 -25.93 -37.35
N GLU A 317 -84.81 -25.47 -36.37
CA GLU A 317 -86.22 -25.85 -36.21
C GLU A 317 -87.06 -25.32 -37.38
N LEU A 318 -86.92 -24.12 -37.82
CA LEU A 318 -87.55 -23.53 -39.00
C LEU A 318 -87.19 -24.34 -40.26
N TYR A 319 -85.95 -24.70 -40.42
CA TYR A 319 -85.50 -25.51 -41.56
C TYR A 319 -86.08 -26.89 -41.54
N LYS A 320 -86.24 -27.56 -40.38
CA LYS A 320 -86.91 -28.80 -40.22
C LYS A 320 -88.39 -28.68 -40.57
N GLN A 321 -89.09 -27.65 -40.13
CA GLN A 321 -90.48 -27.37 -40.49
C GLN A 321 -90.64 -27.15 -41.99
N TYR A 322 -89.72 -26.34 -42.59
CA TYR A 322 -89.73 -26.17 -44.06
C TYR A 322 -89.55 -27.49 -44.81
N LEU A 323 -88.65 -28.35 -44.39
CA LEU A 323 -88.48 -29.67 -44.99
C LEU A 323 -89.69 -30.55 -44.76
N MET A 324 -90.38 -30.54 -43.63
CA MET A 324 -91.61 -31.23 -43.37
C MET A 324 -92.80 -30.77 -44.28
N LEU A 325 -92.80 -29.45 -44.59
CA LEU A 325 -93.79 -28.90 -45.52
C LEU A 325 -93.50 -29.30 -46.99
N GLN A 326 -92.25 -29.51 -47.35
CA GLN A 326 -91.90 -30.05 -48.68
C GLN A 326 -92.17 -31.53 -48.87
N ILE A 327 -92.17 -32.31 -47.80
CA ILE A 327 -92.60 -33.67 -47.85
C ILE A 327 -94.11 -33.63 -48.06
N ASN A 328 -94.50 -33.72 -49.30
CA ASN A 328 -95.87 -33.61 -49.74
C ASN A 328 -96.76 -34.63 -48.99
N PRO A 329 -97.85 -34.17 -48.29
CA PRO A 329 -98.71 -35.04 -47.50
C PRO A 329 -99.35 -36.17 -48.33
N HIS A 330 -99.29 -35.98 -49.64
CA HIS A 330 -99.84 -36.94 -50.59
C HIS A 330 -99.09 -38.29 -50.66
N PHE A 331 -97.84 -38.38 -50.09
CA PHE A 331 -97.04 -39.62 -50.12
C PHE A 331 -97.38 -40.61 -49.03
N PHE A 332 -98.21 -40.22 -48.02
CA PHE A 332 -98.68 -41.11 -46.93
C PHE A 332 -100.12 -41.53 -47.02
N LEU A 333 -100.78 -41.17 -48.13
CA LEU A 333 -102.23 -41.59 -48.35
C LEU A 333 -102.43 -42.49 -49.53
N ASN A 334 -101.45 -43.27 -49.95
CA ASN A 334 -101.61 -44.40 -50.84
C ASN A 334 -101.12 -45.66 -50.16
#